data_bb31acc18b326b146e5f0f23296787da
#
_entry.id   bb31acc18b326b146e5f0f23296787da
#
_cell.length_a   1.000
_cell.length_b   1.000
_cell.length_c   1.000
_cell.angle_alpha   90.00
_cell.angle_beta   90.00
_cell.angle_gamma   90.00
#
_symmetry.space_group_name_H-M   'P 1'
#
loop_
_entity.id
_entity.type
_entity.pdbx_description
1 polymer ?
#
loop_
_entity_poly.entity_id
_entity_poly.type
_entity_poly.pdbx_seq_one_letter_code
_entity_poly.pdbx_strand_id
1 'polypeptide(L)' 'MATRYTVVCDDGQARAIGVLARRYGITEEEVLKQLIDLGLEDVESKSV' A
#
# COMPACT_ATOMS: atom_id res chain seq x y z
N MET A 1 -13.04 13.26 5.55
CA MET A 1 -13.60 12.81 4.27
C MET A 1 -12.59 11.95 3.53
N ALA A 2 -13.08 10.98 2.78
CA ALA A 2 -12.20 10.06 2.07
C ALA A 2 -11.99 10.51 0.61
N THR A 3 -10.79 10.33 0.10
CA THR A 3 -10.46 10.64 -1.28
C THR A 3 -9.98 9.36 -1.97
N ARG A 4 -10.43 9.16 -3.20
CA ARG A 4 -10.04 7.98 -3.98
C ARG A 4 -8.96 8.35 -4.98
N TYR A 5 -7.95 7.50 -5.09
CA TYR A 5 -6.91 7.60 -6.11
C TYR A 5 -6.82 6.31 -6.90
N THR A 6 -6.54 6.42 -8.18
CA THR A 6 -6.30 5.27 -9.04
C THR A 6 -4.82 5.21 -9.37
N VAL A 7 -4.21 4.05 -9.17
CA VAL A 7 -2.77 3.85 -9.39
C VAL A 7 -2.57 2.62 -10.27
N VAL A 8 -1.70 2.75 -11.26
CA VAL A 8 -1.30 1.61 -12.09
C VAL A 8 -0.03 1.00 -11.48
N CYS A 9 -0.10 -0.28 -11.13
CA CYS A 9 1.02 -1.01 -10.56
C CYS A 9 1.64 -1.91 -11.61
N ASP A 10 2.96 -2.10 -11.55
CA ASP A 10 3.62 -3.09 -12.41
C ASP A 10 3.32 -4.51 -11.89
N ASP A 11 3.72 -5.51 -12.67
CA ASP A 11 3.43 -6.91 -12.34
C ASP A 11 4.04 -7.35 -11.01
N GLY A 12 5.23 -6.87 -10.71
CA GLY A 12 5.90 -7.18 -9.44
C GLY A 12 5.17 -6.60 -8.25
N GLN A 13 4.73 -5.36 -8.36
CA GLN A 13 3.95 -4.70 -7.31
C GLN A 13 2.61 -5.38 -7.10
N ALA A 14 1.91 -5.69 -8.19
CA ALA A 14 0.61 -6.36 -8.12
C ALA A 14 0.72 -7.73 -7.44
N ARG A 15 1.76 -8.50 -7.80
CA ARG A 15 2.01 -9.81 -7.21
C ARG A 15 2.29 -9.70 -5.71
N ALA A 16 3.14 -8.77 -5.32
CA ALA A 16 3.49 -8.57 -3.91
C ALA A 16 2.27 -8.21 -3.08
N ILE A 17 1.41 -7.33 -3.59
CA ILE A 17 0.19 -6.93 -2.91
C ILE A 17 -0.74 -8.14 -2.72
N GLY A 18 -0.91 -8.95 -3.76
CA GLY A 18 -1.74 -10.15 -3.68
C GLY A 18 -1.20 -11.18 -2.68
N VAL A 19 0.10 -11.38 -2.65
CA VAL A 19 0.75 -12.31 -1.70
C VAL A 19 0.54 -11.84 -0.27
N LEU A 20 0.75 -10.55 -0.02
CA LEU A 20 0.58 -9.99 1.32
C LEU A 20 -0.87 -10.05 1.80
N ALA A 21 -1.81 -9.76 0.91
CA ALA A 21 -3.23 -9.84 1.24
C ALA A 21 -3.62 -11.26 1.69
N ARG A 22 -3.15 -12.27 0.98
CA ARG A 22 -3.43 -13.67 1.32
C ARG A 22 -2.74 -14.08 2.61
N ARG A 23 -1.49 -13.66 2.79
CA ARG A 23 -0.70 -14.01 3.97
C ARG A 23 -1.34 -13.50 5.27
N TYR A 24 -1.88 -12.28 5.23
CA TYR A 24 -2.45 -11.66 6.42
C TYR A 24 -3.96 -11.76 6.49
N GLY A 25 -4.60 -12.38 5.50
CA GLY A 25 -6.06 -12.54 5.49
C GLY A 25 -6.80 -11.23 5.40
N ILE A 26 -6.28 -10.27 4.66
CA ILE A 26 -6.89 -8.96 4.45
C ILE A 26 -7.10 -8.70 2.96
N THR A 27 -7.79 -7.64 2.62
CA THR A 27 -8.01 -7.27 1.22
C THR A 27 -6.77 -6.61 0.64
N GLU A 28 -6.65 -6.62 -0.67
CA GLU A 28 -5.58 -5.92 -1.37
C GLU A 28 -5.65 -4.41 -1.11
N GLU A 29 -6.86 -3.89 -1.01
CA GLU A 29 -7.06 -2.48 -0.67
C GLU A 29 -6.49 -2.13 0.70
N GLU A 30 -6.68 -3.00 1.69
CA GLU A 30 -6.12 -2.81 3.02
C GLU A 30 -4.59 -2.87 3.00
N VAL A 31 -4.02 -3.76 2.19
CA VAL A 31 -2.56 -3.82 2.00
C VAL A 31 -2.06 -2.50 1.45
N LEU A 32 -2.73 -1.98 0.42
CA LEU A 32 -2.35 -0.69 -0.19
C LEU A 32 -2.38 0.45 0.82
N LYS A 33 -3.40 0.51 1.63
CA LYS A 33 -3.52 1.55 2.66
C LYS A 33 -2.38 1.47 3.68
N GLN A 34 -2.05 0.27 4.10
CA GLN A 34 -0.94 0.07 5.03
C GLN A 34 0.40 0.47 4.42
N LEU A 35 0.61 0.12 3.16
CA LEU A 35 1.84 0.51 2.47
C LEU A 35 1.95 2.03 2.30
N ILE A 36 0.84 2.69 2.04
CA ILE A 36 0.80 4.15 1.95
C ILE A 36 1.17 4.75 3.31
N ASP A 37 0.60 4.25 4.39
CA ASP A 37 0.88 4.74 5.73
C ASP A 37 2.37 4.58 6.09
N LEU A 38 2.94 3.43 5.78
CA LEU A 38 4.35 3.17 6.02
C LEU A 38 5.23 4.08 5.17
N GLY A 39 4.87 4.26 3.91
CA GLY A 39 5.60 5.14 3.01
C GLY A 39 5.56 6.58 3.46
N LEU A 40 4.41 7.06 3.89
CA LEU A 40 4.26 8.41 4.39
C LEU A 40 5.06 8.63 5.68
N GLU A 41 5.03 7.66 6.58
CA GLU A 41 5.81 7.70 7.81
C GLU A 41 7.30 7.83 7.51
N ASP A 42 7.80 7.05 6.56
CA ASP A 42 9.20 7.08 6.17
C ASP A 42 9.59 8.43 5.56
N VAL A 43 8.75 8.96 4.68
CA VAL A 43 9.00 10.25 4.04
C VAL A 43 8.96 11.39 5.05
N GLU A 44 7.99 11.40 5.95
CA GLU A 44 7.85 12.44 6.97
C GLU A 44 9.04 12.40 7.94
N SER A 45 9.50 11.22 8.28
CA SER A 45 10.64 11.02 9.15
C SER A 45 11.93 11.59 8.53
N LYS A 46 12.04 11.57 7.21
CA LYS A 46 13.22 12.07 6.48
C LYS A 46 13.16 13.55 6.15
N SER A 47 12.02 14.16 6.30
CA SER A 47 11.83 15.58 5.93
C SER A 47 12.17 16.56 7.04
N VAL A 48 12.95 16.15 7.99
CA VAL A 48 13.38 16.99 9.10
C VAL A 48 14.51 17.90 8.68
#